data_13eb8a06b3b2ee4d5d5442b9d6126af3
#
_entry.id   13eb8a06b3b2ee4d5d5442b9d6126af3
#
_cell.length_a   1.000
_cell.length_b   1.000
_cell.length_c   1.000
_cell.angle_alpha   90.00
_cell.angle_beta   90.00
_cell.angle_gamma   90.00
#
_symmetry.space_group_name_H-M   'P 1'
#
loop_
_entity.id
_entity.type
_entity.pdbx_description
1 polymer ?
#
loop_
_entity_poly.entity_id
_entity_poly.type
_entity_poly.pdbx_seq_one_letter_code
_entity_poly.pdbx_strand_id
1 'polypeptide(L)'
;KERNLTLAMMSMSCVTASILGSYILMMPGQYILTAVPINIMNALIATSMLNPVQVAPEDDTIEKVGNTDNGKKEPFFSFLGDSILGAGKLILIIIANVVAFVALAALIDKILGLFWKPLSLESILGVCMFPFSWLLGLPVHQAWDLAQNMGMKLVTNEFVVMGKVTGSIDHYPAHLKAVLTV
;
A
#
# COMPACT_ATOMS: atom_id res chain seq x y z
N LYS A 1 9.95 -19.66 -10.03
CA LYS A 1 8.99 -19.35 -8.93
C LYS A 1 9.54 -18.23 -8.01
N GLU A 2 10.80 -18.31 -7.60
CA GLU A 2 11.47 -17.32 -6.72
C GLU A 2 11.51 -15.93 -7.34
N ARG A 3 11.93 -15.81 -8.61
CA ARG A 3 11.94 -14.54 -9.35
C ARG A 3 10.57 -13.85 -9.36
N ASN A 4 9.50 -14.61 -9.61
CA ASN A 4 8.14 -14.07 -9.62
C ASN A 4 7.68 -13.63 -8.22
N LEU A 5 8.10 -14.35 -7.17
CA LEU A 5 7.83 -13.97 -5.79
C LEU A 5 8.55 -12.67 -5.42
N THR A 6 9.83 -12.55 -5.79
CA THR A 6 10.62 -11.32 -5.59
C THR A 6 9.98 -10.11 -6.27
N LEU A 7 9.59 -10.26 -7.55
CA LEU A 7 8.90 -9.21 -8.29
C LEU A 7 7.56 -8.82 -7.65
N ALA A 8 6.78 -9.81 -7.20
CA ALA A 8 5.51 -9.54 -6.50
C ALA A 8 5.74 -8.78 -5.19
N MET A 9 6.74 -9.18 -4.40
CA MET A 9 7.08 -8.47 -3.14
C MET A 9 7.55 -7.05 -3.40
N MET A 10 8.38 -6.81 -4.41
CA MET A 10 8.82 -5.46 -4.80
C MET A 10 7.67 -4.60 -5.26
N SER A 11 6.73 -5.15 -6.04
CA SER A 11 5.59 -4.40 -6.58
C SER A 11 4.54 -4.03 -5.53
N MET A 12 4.46 -4.75 -4.42
CA MET A 12 3.48 -4.49 -3.35
C MET A 12 3.66 -3.15 -2.64
N SER A 13 4.88 -2.61 -2.64
CA SER A 13 5.20 -1.32 -1.99
C SER A 13 5.41 -0.19 -2.99
N CYS A 14 5.23 -0.44 -4.30
CA CYS A 14 5.42 0.58 -5.32
C CYS A 14 4.12 1.33 -5.58
N VAL A 15 4.20 2.66 -5.47
CA VAL A 15 3.09 3.55 -5.80
C VAL A 15 3.20 3.95 -7.27
N THR A 16 2.13 3.79 -8.02
CA THR A 16 2.08 4.25 -9.41
C THR A 16 1.90 5.77 -9.48
N ALA A 17 2.47 6.40 -10.50
CA ALA A 17 2.39 7.85 -10.67
C ALA A 17 0.95 8.36 -10.78
N SER A 18 0.02 7.57 -11.29
CA SER A 18 -1.40 7.91 -11.38
C SER A 18 -2.08 7.98 -10.01
N ILE A 19 -1.71 7.08 -9.10
CA ILE A 19 -2.24 7.04 -7.73
C ILE A 19 -1.62 8.16 -6.88
N LEU A 20 -0.37 8.55 -7.16
CA LEU A 20 0.32 9.65 -6.49
C LEU A 20 -0.51 10.95 -6.49
N GLY A 21 -1.17 11.25 -7.61
CA GLY A 21 -2.07 12.42 -7.70
C GLY A 21 -3.21 12.38 -6.70
N SER A 22 -3.79 11.19 -6.46
CA SER A 22 -4.86 11.00 -5.46
C SER A 22 -4.34 11.17 -4.04
N TYR A 23 -3.13 10.70 -3.75
CA TYR A 23 -2.52 10.85 -2.43
C TYR A 23 -2.20 12.31 -2.09
N ILE A 24 -1.72 13.10 -3.07
CA ILE A 24 -1.44 14.54 -2.89
C ILE A 24 -2.71 15.32 -2.54
N LEU A 25 -3.88 14.87 -3.01
CA LEU A 25 -5.16 15.48 -2.66
C LEU A 25 -5.64 15.14 -1.24
N MET A 26 -5.19 14.00 -0.70
CA MET A 26 -5.60 13.50 0.62
C MET A 26 -4.62 13.90 1.73
N MET A 27 -3.34 14.03 1.40
CA MET A 27 -2.24 14.24 2.35
C MET A 27 -1.34 15.38 1.86
N PRO A 28 -0.61 16.07 2.75
CA PRO A 28 0.30 17.14 2.34
C PRO A 28 1.38 16.62 1.39
N GLY A 29 1.40 17.15 0.16
CA GLY A 29 2.23 16.67 -0.94
C GLY A 29 3.73 16.61 -0.66
N GLN A 30 4.25 17.52 0.18
CA GLN A 30 5.67 17.53 0.57
C GLN A 30 6.13 16.24 1.26
N TYR A 31 5.27 15.65 2.09
CA TYR A 31 5.60 14.38 2.78
C TYR A 31 5.50 13.19 1.82
N ILE A 32 4.50 13.18 0.94
CA ILE A 32 4.29 12.10 -0.03
C ILE A 32 5.44 12.02 -1.03
N LEU A 33 5.85 13.17 -1.58
CA LEU A 33 6.95 13.22 -2.55
C LEU A 33 8.28 12.74 -1.95
N THR A 34 8.47 12.90 -0.66
CA THR A 34 9.66 12.40 0.05
C THR A 34 9.49 10.91 0.41
N ALA A 35 8.29 10.50 0.81
CA ALA A 35 8.00 9.15 1.26
C ALA A 35 8.09 8.11 0.14
N VAL A 36 7.62 8.44 -1.06
CA VAL A 36 7.58 7.50 -2.20
C VAL A 36 8.96 6.95 -2.58
N PRO A 37 10.02 7.77 -2.81
CA PRO A 37 11.35 7.23 -3.10
C PRO A 37 11.92 6.40 -1.95
N ILE A 38 11.71 6.83 -0.70
CA ILE A 38 12.18 6.11 0.48
C ILE A 38 11.49 4.75 0.57
N ASN A 39 10.19 4.68 0.33
CA ASN A 39 9.42 3.45 0.38
C ASN A 39 9.85 2.45 -0.70
N ILE A 40 10.11 2.93 -1.92
CA ILE A 40 10.63 2.10 -3.00
C ILE A 40 11.98 1.48 -2.62
N MET A 41 12.90 2.29 -2.08
CA MET A 41 14.20 1.79 -1.63
C MET A 41 14.07 0.78 -0.49
N ASN A 42 13.22 1.06 0.50
CA ASN A 42 12.96 0.14 1.60
C ASN A 42 12.35 -1.19 1.11
N ALA A 43 11.44 -1.15 0.14
CA ALA A 43 10.85 -2.34 -0.46
C ALA A 43 11.91 -3.20 -1.18
N LEU A 44 12.83 -2.58 -1.91
CA LEU A 44 13.93 -3.26 -2.56
C LEU A 44 14.87 -3.93 -1.54
N ILE A 45 15.26 -3.20 -0.49
CA ILE A 45 16.13 -3.73 0.56
C ILE A 45 15.44 -4.87 1.30
N ALA A 46 14.20 -4.67 1.76
CA ALA A 46 13.45 -5.68 2.49
C ALA A 46 13.26 -6.96 1.66
N THR A 47 12.91 -6.81 0.37
CA THR A 47 12.73 -7.95 -0.53
C THR A 47 14.02 -8.71 -0.76
N SER A 48 15.14 -8.01 -0.96
CA SER A 48 16.45 -8.66 -1.16
C SER A 48 16.96 -9.37 0.09
N MET A 49 16.56 -8.90 1.28
CA MET A 49 16.89 -9.56 2.55
C MET A 49 16.01 -10.80 2.80
N LEU A 50 14.72 -10.72 2.49
CA LEU A 50 13.77 -11.80 2.72
C LEU A 50 13.87 -12.92 1.68
N ASN A 51 14.17 -12.57 0.45
CA ASN A 51 14.27 -13.50 -0.67
C ASN A 51 15.48 -13.16 -1.55
N PRO A 52 16.69 -13.51 -1.11
CA PRO A 52 17.90 -13.27 -1.88
C PRO A 52 17.92 -14.17 -3.14
N VAL A 53 17.63 -13.60 -4.29
CA VAL A 53 17.71 -14.28 -5.59
C VAL A 53 19.04 -13.97 -6.23
N GLN A 54 19.82 -15.01 -6.56
CA GLN A 54 21.00 -14.87 -7.38
C GLN A 54 20.58 -14.90 -8.85
N VAL A 55 20.82 -13.80 -9.55
CA VAL A 55 20.57 -13.68 -10.99
C VAL A 55 21.87 -14.02 -11.73
N ALA A 56 21.79 -14.96 -12.69
CA ALA A 56 22.94 -15.24 -13.54
C ALA A 56 23.26 -14.00 -14.41
N PRO A 57 24.54 -13.71 -14.70
CA PRO A 57 24.91 -12.54 -15.51
C PRO A 57 24.24 -12.51 -16.90
N GLU A 58 23.84 -13.67 -17.40
CA GLU A 58 23.13 -13.83 -18.69
C GLU A 58 21.67 -13.35 -18.61
N ASP A 59 21.05 -13.43 -17.42
CA ASP A 59 19.66 -13.02 -17.15
C ASP A 59 19.57 -11.57 -16.63
N ASP A 60 20.70 -10.94 -16.35
CA ASP A 60 20.78 -9.53 -15.90
C ASP A 60 20.68 -8.58 -17.11
N THR A 61 19.59 -8.74 -17.85
CA THR A 61 19.26 -7.92 -19.01
C THR A 61 17.95 -7.19 -18.79
N ILE A 62 17.92 -5.90 -19.17
CA ILE A 62 16.68 -5.13 -19.21
C ILE A 62 15.84 -5.67 -20.37
N GLU A 63 14.74 -6.36 -20.07
CA GLU A 63 13.76 -6.72 -21.09
C GLU A 63 13.25 -5.46 -21.78
N LYS A 64 13.33 -5.44 -23.11
CA LYS A 64 12.81 -4.33 -23.92
C LYS A 64 11.28 -4.30 -23.74
N VAL A 65 10.78 -3.34 -22.99
CA VAL A 65 9.35 -3.13 -22.82
C VAL A 65 8.71 -2.89 -24.20
N GLY A 66 7.70 -3.69 -24.54
CA GLY A 66 6.93 -3.56 -25.79
C GLY A 66 7.27 -4.55 -26.91
N ASN A 67 8.06 -5.59 -26.61
CA ASN A 67 8.16 -6.71 -27.53
C ASN A 67 7.16 -7.79 -27.13
N THR A 68 6.17 -8.04 -27.99
CA THR A 68 5.37 -9.25 -27.95
C THR A 68 6.28 -10.46 -28.22
N ASP A 69 5.93 -11.64 -27.73
CA ASP A 69 6.68 -12.90 -27.84
C ASP A 69 7.20 -13.23 -29.26
N ASN A 70 6.71 -12.55 -30.28
CA ASN A 70 7.08 -12.73 -31.70
C ASN A 70 7.95 -11.59 -32.27
N GLY A 71 8.49 -10.68 -31.47
CA GLY A 71 9.39 -9.61 -31.96
C GLY A 71 8.73 -8.56 -32.85
N LYS A 72 7.42 -8.63 -33.07
CA LYS A 72 6.65 -7.63 -33.84
C LYS A 72 6.11 -6.57 -32.89
N LYS A 73 6.43 -5.29 -33.15
CA LYS A 73 5.83 -4.17 -32.43
C LYS A 73 4.33 -4.12 -32.74
N GLU A 74 3.51 -4.15 -31.72
CA GLU A 74 2.08 -3.94 -31.88
C GLU A 74 1.79 -2.53 -32.40
N PRO A 75 0.77 -2.36 -33.26
CA PRO A 75 0.29 -1.02 -33.65
C PRO A 75 -0.10 -0.21 -32.43
N PHE A 76 0.28 1.05 -32.39
CA PHE A 76 0.05 1.96 -31.24
C PHE A 76 -1.40 1.95 -30.75
N PHE A 77 -2.37 2.02 -31.67
CA PHE A 77 -3.80 2.04 -31.31
C PHE A 77 -4.32 0.73 -30.74
N SER A 78 -3.78 -0.42 -31.20
CA SER A 78 -4.08 -1.72 -30.61
C SER A 78 -3.56 -1.80 -29.17
N PHE A 79 -2.30 -1.47 -28.97
CA PHE A 79 -1.67 -1.41 -27.65
C PHE A 79 -2.43 -0.44 -26.69
N LEU A 80 -2.83 0.73 -27.20
CA LEU A 80 -3.60 1.71 -26.43
C LEU A 80 -4.97 1.15 -26.02
N GLY A 81 -5.68 0.51 -26.94
CA GLY A 81 -6.98 -0.12 -26.67
C GLY A 81 -6.89 -1.20 -25.60
N ASP A 82 -5.94 -2.11 -25.73
CA ASP A 82 -5.71 -3.20 -24.77
C ASP A 82 -5.28 -2.66 -23.40
N SER A 83 -4.46 -1.61 -23.37
CA SER A 83 -4.05 -0.94 -22.14
C SER A 83 -5.22 -0.27 -21.41
N ILE A 84 -6.13 0.38 -22.14
CA ILE A 84 -7.35 0.99 -21.57
C ILE A 84 -8.27 -0.08 -20.99
N LEU A 85 -8.50 -1.17 -21.72
CA LEU A 85 -9.32 -2.29 -21.25
C LEU A 85 -8.69 -2.95 -20.02
N GLY A 86 -7.38 -3.16 -20.03
CA GLY A 86 -6.63 -3.68 -18.89
C GLY A 86 -6.74 -2.79 -17.65
N ALA A 87 -6.57 -1.47 -17.82
CA ALA A 87 -6.75 -0.49 -16.75
C ALA A 87 -8.19 -0.49 -16.20
N GLY A 88 -9.19 -0.52 -17.05
CA GLY A 88 -10.61 -0.61 -16.66
C GLY A 88 -10.89 -1.86 -15.81
N LYS A 89 -10.37 -3.01 -16.24
CA LYS A 89 -10.48 -4.26 -15.49
C LYS A 89 -9.81 -4.19 -14.12
N LEU A 90 -8.62 -3.59 -14.04
CA LEU A 90 -7.91 -3.39 -12.78
C LEU A 90 -8.69 -2.49 -11.82
N ILE A 91 -9.25 -1.39 -12.30
CA ILE A 91 -10.08 -0.48 -11.48
C ILE A 91 -11.27 -1.23 -10.89
N LEU A 92 -11.98 -2.02 -11.69
CA LEU A 92 -13.11 -2.81 -11.20
C LEU A 92 -12.70 -3.82 -10.14
N ILE A 93 -11.57 -4.50 -10.31
CA ILE A 93 -11.02 -5.44 -9.32
C ILE A 93 -10.66 -4.70 -8.03
N ILE A 94 -10.02 -3.54 -8.11
CA ILE A 94 -9.65 -2.75 -6.93
C ILE A 94 -10.91 -2.30 -6.16
N ILE A 95 -11.91 -1.74 -6.86
CA ILE A 95 -13.17 -1.31 -6.24
C ILE A 95 -13.87 -2.50 -5.57
N ALA A 96 -14.00 -3.64 -6.27
CA ALA A 96 -14.61 -4.83 -5.71
C ALA A 96 -13.90 -5.33 -4.45
N ASN A 97 -12.56 -5.35 -4.46
CA ASN A 97 -11.76 -5.74 -3.30
C ASN A 97 -11.95 -4.76 -2.13
N VAL A 98 -11.89 -3.46 -2.37
CA VAL A 98 -12.09 -2.45 -1.31
C VAL A 98 -13.47 -2.62 -0.67
N VAL A 99 -14.53 -2.75 -1.47
CA VAL A 99 -15.89 -2.96 -0.98
C VAL A 99 -15.98 -4.26 -0.17
N ALA A 100 -15.42 -5.35 -0.68
CA ALA A 100 -15.45 -6.65 -0.01
C ALA A 100 -14.71 -6.62 1.34
N PHE A 101 -13.50 -6.05 1.39
CA PHE A 101 -12.72 -5.99 2.62
C PHE A 101 -13.33 -5.05 3.65
N VAL A 102 -13.86 -3.89 3.25
CA VAL A 102 -14.56 -2.97 4.16
C VAL A 102 -15.81 -3.63 4.73
N ALA A 103 -16.59 -4.32 3.90
CA ALA A 103 -17.78 -5.05 4.33
C ALA A 103 -17.42 -6.21 5.29
N LEU A 104 -16.35 -6.94 4.99
CA LEU A 104 -15.85 -8.02 5.85
C LEU A 104 -15.37 -7.48 7.21
N ALA A 105 -14.60 -6.39 7.21
CA ALA A 105 -14.15 -5.74 8.44
C ALA A 105 -15.34 -5.28 9.30
N ALA A 106 -16.33 -4.63 8.70
CA ALA A 106 -17.54 -4.21 9.38
C ALA A 106 -18.37 -5.39 9.94
N LEU A 107 -18.41 -6.51 9.20
CA LEU A 107 -19.06 -7.74 9.68
C LEU A 107 -18.35 -8.30 10.92
N ILE A 108 -17.03 -8.39 10.86
CA ILE A 108 -16.21 -8.87 11.98
C ILE A 108 -16.38 -7.96 13.20
N ASP A 109 -16.34 -6.63 13.03
CA ASP A 109 -16.54 -5.66 14.09
C ASP A 109 -17.92 -5.81 14.73
N LYS A 110 -18.95 -6.08 13.92
CA LYS A 110 -20.31 -6.31 14.43
C LYS A 110 -20.40 -7.60 15.25
N ILE A 111 -19.70 -8.65 14.84
CA ILE A 111 -19.63 -9.92 15.58
C ILE A 111 -18.85 -9.72 16.89
N LEU A 112 -17.68 -9.07 16.84
CA LEU A 112 -16.85 -8.78 18.00
C LEU A 112 -17.60 -7.89 19.01
N GLY A 113 -18.32 -6.87 18.53
CA GLY A 113 -19.12 -5.98 19.34
C GLY A 113 -20.30 -6.65 20.05
N LEU A 114 -20.71 -7.85 19.59
CA LEU A 114 -21.71 -8.68 20.26
C LEU A 114 -21.15 -9.32 21.55
N PHE A 115 -19.85 -9.66 21.54
CA PHE A 115 -19.18 -10.24 22.70
C PHE A 115 -18.70 -9.18 23.70
N TRP A 116 -18.12 -8.08 23.19
CA TRP A 116 -17.60 -7.00 24.03
C TRP A 116 -17.59 -5.68 23.24
N LYS A 117 -18.41 -4.71 23.70
CA LYS A 117 -18.59 -3.43 23.01
C LYS A 117 -17.32 -2.65 22.61
N PRO A 118 -16.21 -2.63 23.39
CA PRO A 118 -14.97 -1.95 22.98
C PRO A 118 -14.09 -2.77 22.05
N LEU A 119 -14.45 -4.02 21.73
CA LEU A 119 -13.61 -4.90 20.94
C LEU A 119 -13.90 -4.69 19.43
N SER A 120 -12.95 -4.11 18.72
CA SER A 120 -12.97 -3.97 17.26
C SER A 120 -11.73 -4.65 16.66
N LEU A 121 -11.82 -5.01 15.41
CA LEU A 121 -10.68 -5.57 14.65
C LEU A 121 -9.51 -4.59 14.64
N GLU A 122 -9.80 -3.29 14.49
CA GLU A 122 -8.80 -2.21 14.58
C GLU A 122 -8.07 -2.21 15.93
N SER A 123 -8.83 -2.41 17.05
CA SER A 123 -8.22 -2.42 18.38
C SER A 123 -7.34 -3.63 18.61
N ILE A 124 -7.73 -4.82 18.14
CA ILE A 124 -6.93 -6.05 18.26
C ILE A 124 -5.62 -5.90 17.48
N LEU A 125 -5.71 -5.48 16.23
CA LEU A 125 -4.54 -5.26 15.39
C LEU A 125 -3.70 -4.07 15.87
N GLY A 126 -4.35 -3.04 16.41
CA GLY A 126 -3.70 -1.90 17.06
C GLY A 126 -2.82 -2.33 18.23
N VAL A 127 -3.27 -3.27 19.07
CA VAL A 127 -2.44 -3.83 20.15
C VAL A 127 -1.20 -4.53 19.58
N CYS A 128 -1.35 -5.31 18.50
CA CYS A 128 -0.23 -5.98 17.85
C CYS A 128 0.76 -4.99 17.21
N MET A 129 0.25 -3.88 16.66
CA MET A 129 1.07 -2.86 15.98
C MET A 129 1.62 -1.80 16.96
N PHE A 130 1.08 -1.72 18.18
CA PHE A 130 1.48 -0.72 19.16
C PHE A 130 2.99 -0.70 19.47
N PRO A 131 3.67 -1.83 19.71
CA PRO A 131 5.11 -1.82 19.96
C PRO A 131 5.92 -1.21 18.80
N PHE A 132 5.50 -1.45 17.56
CA PHE A 132 6.17 -0.88 16.38
C PHE A 132 5.94 0.63 16.29
N SER A 133 4.71 1.10 16.48
CA SER A 133 4.40 2.53 16.44
C SER A 133 5.03 3.30 17.61
N TRP A 134 5.18 2.68 18.78
CA TRP A 134 5.86 3.28 19.91
C TRP A 134 7.38 3.41 19.69
N LEU A 135 8.00 2.42 19.03
CA LEU A 135 9.43 2.46 18.65
C LEU A 135 9.76 3.59 17.67
N LEU A 136 8.77 4.16 16.97
CA LEU A 136 8.94 5.33 16.10
C LEU A 136 9.14 6.65 16.87
N GLY A 137 9.18 6.61 18.21
CA GLY A 137 9.45 7.77 19.04
C GLY A 137 8.26 8.69 19.24
N LEU A 138 7.05 8.20 19.05
CA LEU A 138 5.82 8.96 19.25
C LEU A 138 5.37 8.91 20.73
N PRO A 139 4.70 9.97 21.24
CA PRO A 139 4.00 9.91 22.52
C PRO A 139 2.96 8.78 22.51
N VAL A 140 2.73 8.15 23.66
CA VAL A 140 1.89 6.95 23.80
C VAL A 140 0.51 7.11 23.13
N HIS A 141 -0.13 8.27 23.28
CA HIS A 141 -1.44 8.55 22.66
C HIS A 141 -1.36 8.53 21.12
N GLN A 142 -0.35 9.21 20.54
CA GLN A 142 -0.16 9.24 19.08
C GLN A 142 0.31 7.89 18.55
N ALA A 143 1.12 7.16 19.31
CA ALA A 143 1.53 5.81 18.98
C ALA A 143 0.34 4.85 18.92
N TRP A 144 -0.65 5.03 19.80
CA TRP A 144 -1.88 4.23 19.79
C TRP A 144 -2.74 4.54 18.55
N ASP A 145 -2.95 5.81 18.23
CA ASP A 145 -3.69 6.22 17.04
C ASP A 145 -3.03 5.71 15.75
N LEU A 146 -1.70 5.81 15.69
CA LEU A 146 -0.93 5.24 14.57
C LEU A 146 -1.07 3.73 14.50
N ALA A 147 -0.97 3.02 15.63
CA ALA A 147 -1.10 1.56 15.69
C ALA A 147 -2.45 1.07 15.17
N GLN A 148 -3.54 1.77 15.52
CA GLN A 148 -4.87 1.47 15.00
C GLN A 148 -4.95 1.69 13.48
N ASN A 149 -4.38 2.78 12.97
CA ASN A 149 -4.34 3.06 11.53
C ASN A 149 -3.49 2.01 10.78
N MET A 150 -2.36 1.58 11.34
CA MET A 150 -1.57 0.48 10.79
C MET A 150 -2.35 -0.82 10.76
N GLY A 151 -3.06 -1.14 11.84
CA GLY A 151 -3.93 -2.32 11.91
C GLY A 151 -5.03 -2.28 10.86
N MET A 152 -5.69 -1.13 10.71
CA MET A 152 -6.73 -0.92 9.69
C MET A 152 -6.16 -1.08 8.28
N LYS A 153 -4.97 -0.53 7.99
CA LYS A 153 -4.30 -0.65 6.68
C LYS A 153 -4.07 -2.11 6.29
N LEU A 154 -3.74 -2.97 7.25
CA LEU A 154 -3.53 -4.40 7.01
C LEU A 154 -4.81 -5.14 6.58
N VAL A 155 -5.95 -4.72 7.09
CA VAL A 155 -7.23 -5.41 6.85
C VAL A 155 -7.99 -4.83 5.68
N THR A 156 -7.97 -3.52 5.53
CA THR A 156 -8.77 -2.83 4.52
C THR A 156 -7.93 -2.43 3.31
N ASN A 157 -7.49 -1.21 3.31
CA ASN A 157 -6.65 -0.63 2.26
C ASN A 157 -6.13 0.73 2.75
N GLU A 158 -5.01 1.16 2.22
CA GLU A 158 -4.44 2.47 2.53
C GLU A 158 -5.35 3.65 2.18
N PHE A 159 -6.14 3.57 1.11
CA PHE A 159 -7.11 4.62 0.75
C PHE A 159 -8.17 4.82 1.80
N VAL A 160 -8.67 3.74 2.41
CA VAL A 160 -9.66 3.80 3.50
C VAL A 160 -9.06 4.50 4.70
N VAL A 161 -7.83 4.14 5.08
CA VAL A 161 -7.12 4.77 6.20
C VAL A 161 -6.84 6.23 5.92
N MET A 162 -6.33 6.57 4.73
CA MET A 162 -6.09 7.96 4.33
C MET A 162 -7.37 8.79 4.35
N GLY A 163 -8.48 8.26 3.83
CA GLY A 163 -9.78 8.92 3.86
C GLY A 163 -10.25 9.23 5.29
N LYS A 164 -10.00 8.31 6.24
CA LYS A 164 -10.31 8.52 7.66
C LYS A 164 -9.43 9.59 8.30
N VAL A 165 -8.14 9.60 7.97
CA VAL A 165 -7.14 10.51 8.54
C VAL A 165 -7.19 11.90 7.93
N THR A 166 -7.61 12.06 6.67
CA THR A 166 -7.64 13.34 5.95
C THR A 166 -8.36 14.46 6.73
N GLY A 167 -9.46 14.11 7.40
CA GLY A 167 -10.23 15.08 8.19
C GLY A 167 -9.53 15.59 9.47
N SER A 168 -8.56 14.86 9.99
CA SER A 168 -7.83 15.16 11.23
C SER A 168 -6.36 15.51 11.03
N ILE A 169 -5.86 15.40 9.79
CA ILE A 169 -4.42 15.52 9.51
C ILE A 169 -3.84 16.89 9.88
N ASP A 170 -4.63 17.95 9.76
CA ASP A 170 -4.17 19.31 10.09
C ASP A 170 -3.83 19.48 11.57
N HIS A 171 -4.47 18.72 12.43
CA HIS A 171 -4.27 18.73 13.88
C HIS A 171 -3.05 17.90 14.32
N TYR A 172 -2.48 17.09 13.45
CA TYR A 172 -1.34 16.24 13.80
C TYR A 172 0.00 17.01 13.75
N PRO A 173 0.92 16.73 14.67
CA PRO A 173 2.27 17.30 14.62
C PRO A 173 3.01 16.83 13.37
N ALA A 174 3.99 17.63 12.92
CA ALA A 174 4.75 17.37 11.69
C ALA A 174 5.40 15.98 11.66
N HIS A 175 5.91 15.51 12.81
CA HIS A 175 6.50 14.17 12.94
C HIS A 175 5.48 13.07 12.64
N LEU A 176 4.29 13.14 13.24
CA LEU A 176 3.22 12.15 13.00
C LEU A 176 2.72 12.20 11.56
N LYS A 177 2.62 13.40 10.96
CA LYS A 177 2.28 13.55 9.53
C LYS A 177 3.29 12.82 8.64
N ALA A 178 4.59 13.00 8.91
CA ALA A 178 5.65 12.34 8.15
C ALA A 178 5.56 10.81 8.28
N VAL A 179 5.37 10.30 9.50
CA VAL A 179 5.27 8.85 9.76
C VAL A 179 4.04 8.22 9.12
N LEU A 180 2.89 8.92 9.14
CA LEU A 180 1.65 8.43 8.50
C LEU A 180 1.74 8.36 6.97
N THR A 181 2.61 9.17 6.35
CA THR A 181 2.76 9.22 4.89
C THR A 181 3.79 8.23 4.35
N VAL A 182 4.69 7.72 5.18
CA VAL A 182 5.68 6.67 4.84
C VAL A 182 5.08 5.29 5.08
#